data_51c29712d18825e296ef1f4704fe6c6c
#
_entry.id   51c29712d18825e296ef1f4704fe6c6c
#
_cell.length_a   1.000
_cell.length_b   1.000
_cell.length_c   1.000
_cell.angle_alpha   90.00
_cell.angle_beta   90.00
_cell.angle_gamma   90.00
#
_symmetry.space_group_name_H-M   'P 1'
#
loop_
_entity.id
_entity.type
_entity.pdbx_description
1 polymer ?
#
loop_
_entity_poly.entity_id
_entity_poly.type
_entity_poly.pdbx_seq_one_letter_code
_entity_poly.pdbx_strand_id
1 'polypeptide(L)'
;MVEGIKENESIMPDEHLGDTALKGKVEEYSAGNIQVLKGLEAVRKRPGMYIGSTGIDGLHHLVYEVVDNSIDEAMAGFCSDIKVFFDIDDLGREVCTVEDNGRGIPVAMHPSENKSSLEVVLTQLHAGGKFDKNAYKVSGGLHGVGVSCVNALSDWMEVKVYRAPDVYHQVYHKGIPQAPVEKIGKTDRTGTIVSFTPDFSIMERNVFSYEVLTTRFRELSFLNKGISIEVCDRRDKDNIKNDKYHSEGGIAQFVSYLNEYKKVIHEKPIDVEGEKENIKVEVALQYNDKYDSKIITFVNNINTHEGGTHLSGFKSGISRVINNQLSKNKCLDCSSTRKSASVISCLETINSCGFATPPSLRSTG
;
A
#
# COMPACT_ATOMS: atom_id res chain seq x y z
N MET A 1 -78.39 28.46 28.99
CA MET A 1 -78.89 27.09 29.04
C MET A 1 -77.77 26.23 28.45
N VAL A 2 -76.79 25.88 29.14
CA VAL A 2 -76.50 25.03 30.27
C VAL A 2 -76.97 23.62 30.09
N GLU A 3 -76.06 22.76 30.02
CA GLU A 3 -75.96 21.36 30.46
C GLU A 3 -74.73 20.76 29.78
N GLY A 4 -73.65 20.34 30.34
CA GLY A 4 -73.48 19.52 31.55
C GLY A 4 -73.30 18.07 31.12
N ILE A 5 -72.08 17.65 30.73
CA ILE A 5 -71.79 16.24 30.53
C ILE A 5 -70.57 15.86 31.37
N LYS A 6 -70.81 14.85 32.20
CA LYS A 6 -69.93 14.29 33.21
C LYS A 6 -68.74 13.53 32.62
N GLU A 7 -67.64 13.66 33.27
CA GLU A 7 -66.48 12.77 33.23
C GLU A 7 -66.85 11.32 33.57
N ASN A 8 -66.37 10.38 32.81
CA ASN A 8 -66.29 8.98 33.21
C ASN A 8 -64.82 8.52 33.02
N GLU A 9 -64.12 8.53 34.12
CA GLU A 9 -62.83 7.81 34.26
C GLU A 9 -63.11 6.32 34.20
N SER A 10 -62.57 5.60 33.19
CA SER A 10 -62.38 4.17 33.21
C SER A 10 -60.90 3.86 33.34
N ILE A 11 -60.52 3.49 34.52
CA ILE A 11 -59.22 2.91 34.88
C ILE A 11 -59.11 1.56 34.15
N MET A 12 -58.13 1.47 33.25
CA MET A 12 -57.69 0.19 32.70
C MET A 12 -56.49 -0.30 33.57
N PRO A 13 -56.42 -1.63 33.82
CA PRO A 13 -55.37 -2.13 34.70
C PRO A 13 -54.04 -2.22 33.97
N ASP A 14 -52.94 -1.87 34.68
CA ASP A 14 -51.57 -2.07 34.32
C ASP A 14 -51.30 -3.53 33.95
N GLU A 15 -51.11 -3.81 32.65
CA GLU A 15 -50.45 -5.04 32.21
C GLU A 15 -48.94 -4.91 32.43
N HIS A 16 -48.46 -5.61 33.42
CA HIS A 16 -47.05 -5.93 33.64
C HIS A 16 -46.47 -6.48 32.33
N LEU A 17 -45.80 -5.63 31.55
CA LEU A 17 -44.83 -6.04 30.56
C LEU A 17 -43.64 -6.63 31.32
N GLY A 18 -43.62 -7.94 31.36
CA GLY A 18 -42.55 -8.71 31.94
C GLY A 18 -41.19 -8.33 31.34
N ASP A 19 -40.36 -7.81 32.20
CA ASP A 19 -38.96 -7.53 32.02
C ASP A 19 -38.20 -8.86 31.78
N THR A 20 -38.26 -9.39 30.55
CA THR A 20 -37.36 -10.46 30.09
C THR A 20 -36.02 -9.84 29.79
N ALA A 21 -35.36 -9.32 30.82
CA ALA A 21 -33.94 -9.03 30.80
C ALA A 21 -33.23 -10.32 30.40
N LEU A 22 -32.62 -10.29 29.22
CA LEU A 22 -31.58 -11.22 28.79
C LEU A 22 -30.43 -11.12 29.80
N LYS A 23 -30.54 -11.78 30.94
CA LYS A 23 -29.45 -12.09 31.86
C LYS A 23 -28.58 -13.16 31.18
N GLY A 24 -27.89 -12.80 30.08
CA GLY A 24 -26.62 -13.44 29.76
C GLY A 24 -25.71 -13.21 30.96
N LYS A 25 -25.17 -14.26 31.57
CA LYS A 25 -24.09 -14.16 32.55
C LYS A 25 -22.98 -13.35 31.89
N VAL A 26 -22.89 -12.07 32.23
CA VAL A 26 -21.69 -11.26 31.95
C VAL A 26 -20.62 -11.87 32.86
N GLU A 27 -19.74 -12.69 32.28
CA GLU A 27 -18.57 -13.17 33.01
C GLU A 27 -17.82 -11.94 33.53
N GLU A 28 -17.45 -11.97 34.81
CA GLU A 28 -16.73 -10.88 35.46
C GLU A 28 -15.44 -10.60 34.70
N TYR A 29 -15.23 -9.40 34.20
CA TYR A 29 -14.01 -9.02 33.50
C TYR A 29 -12.85 -9.03 34.48
N SER A 30 -12.05 -10.08 34.41
CA SER A 30 -10.91 -10.34 35.29
C SER A 30 -9.60 -10.41 34.51
N ALA A 31 -8.47 -10.43 35.20
CA ALA A 31 -7.15 -10.57 34.58
C ALA A 31 -7.04 -11.83 33.69
N GLY A 32 -7.81 -12.88 34.00
CA GLY A 32 -7.87 -14.09 33.18
C GLY A 32 -8.52 -13.92 31.80
N ASN A 33 -9.30 -12.85 31.61
CA ASN A 33 -9.92 -12.55 30.33
C ASN A 33 -9.00 -11.78 29.37
N ILE A 34 -7.82 -11.33 29.86
CA ILE A 34 -6.82 -10.64 29.05
C ILE A 34 -5.99 -11.66 28.29
N GLN A 35 -6.21 -11.76 26.97
CA GLN A 35 -5.44 -12.63 26.08
C GLN A 35 -4.30 -11.83 25.44
N VAL A 36 -3.07 -12.35 25.55
CA VAL A 36 -1.90 -11.84 24.85
C VAL A 36 -1.68 -12.68 23.61
N LEU A 37 -1.93 -12.09 22.44
CA LEU A 37 -1.67 -12.73 21.14
C LEU A 37 -0.21 -12.54 20.77
N LYS A 38 0.46 -13.60 20.33
CA LYS A 38 1.88 -13.56 19.94
C LYS A 38 2.05 -13.76 18.44
N GLY A 39 3.02 -13.03 17.86
CA GLY A 39 3.42 -13.23 16.47
C GLY A 39 2.25 -13.08 15.49
N LEU A 40 2.17 -14.01 14.54
CA LEU A 40 1.18 -13.99 13.45
C LEU A 40 -0.26 -14.32 13.89
N GLU A 41 -0.45 -14.86 15.10
CA GLU A 41 -1.80 -15.14 15.64
C GLU A 41 -2.63 -13.84 15.75
N ALA A 42 -1.99 -12.72 16.11
CA ALA A 42 -2.64 -11.42 16.18
C ALA A 42 -3.21 -10.98 14.81
N VAL A 43 -2.44 -11.21 13.73
CA VAL A 43 -2.84 -10.92 12.36
C VAL A 43 -4.06 -11.76 11.96
N ARG A 44 -3.99 -13.06 12.21
CA ARG A 44 -5.08 -13.99 11.88
C ARG A 44 -6.37 -13.69 12.63
N LYS A 45 -6.27 -13.24 13.89
CA LYS A 45 -7.44 -12.91 14.73
C LYS A 45 -8.06 -11.56 14.41
N ARG A 46 -7.28 -10.60 13.91
CA ARG A 46 -7.71 -9.24 13.58
C ARG A 46 -7.11 -8.76 12.25
N PRO A 47 -7.39 -9.44 11.12
CA PRO A 47 -6.76 -9.13 9.83
C PRO A 47 -7.01 -7.69 9.37
N GLY A 48 -8.21 -7.15 9.59
CA GLY A 48 -8.55 -5.78 9.20
C GLY A 48 -7.66 -4.69 9.81
N MET A 49 -6.99 -4.96 10.95
CA MET A 49 -6.03 -4.02 11.55
C MET A 49 -4.72 -3.92 10.73
N TYR A 50 -4.40 -4.93 9.91
CA TYR A 50 -3.15 -5.03 9.15
C TYR A 50 -3.35 -4.77 7.66
N ILE A 51 -4.46 -5.23 7.09
CA ILE A 51 -4.75 -5.13 5.65
C ILE A 51 -6.02 -4.33 5.33
N GLY A 52 -6.58 -3.62 6.32
CA GLY A 52 -7.73 -2.73 6.19
C GLY A 52 -9.08 -3.46 6.14
N SER A 53 -9.22 -4.54 5.39
CA SER A 53 -10.45 -5.33 5.29
C SER A 53 -10.17 -6.81 5.03
N THR A 54 -11.18 -7.67 5.13
CA THR A 54 -11.12 -9.07 4.71
C THR A 54 -11.78 -9.32 3.36
N GLY A 55 -12.38 -8.27 2.77
CA GLY A 55 -13.00 -8.30 1.45
C GLY A 55 -11.99 -8.18 0.31
N ILE A 56 -12.50 -7.79 -0.87
CA ILE A 56 -11.71 -7.71 -2.10
C ILE A 56 -10.52 -6.73 -1.98
N ASP A 57 -10.70 -5.61 -1.29
CA ASP A 57 -9.61 -4.63 -1.11
C ASP A 57 -8.49 -5.21 -0.26
N GLY A 58 -8.81 -5.93 0.82
CA GLY A 58 -7.82 -6.65 1.63
C GLY A 58 -7.14 -7.76 0.85
N LEU A 59 -7.86 -8.45 -0.04
CA LEU A 59 -7.29 -9.46 -0.93
C LEU A 59 -6.24 -8.84 -1.87
N HIS A 60 -6.54 -7.70 -2.49
CA HIS A 60 -5.59 -6.98 -3.33
C HIS A 60 -4.42 -6.42 -2.50
N HIS A 61 -4.67 -6.02 -1.25
CA HIS A 61 -3.63 -5.53 -0.36
C HIS A 61 -2.54 -6.58 -0.11
N LEU A 62 -2.90 -7.88 -0.03
CA LEU A 62 -1.89 -8.95 0.05
C LEU A 62 -0.92 -8.93 -1.14
N VAL A 63 -1.43 -8.69 -2.34
CA VAL A 63 -0.59 -8.58 -3.54
C VAL A 63 0.28 -7.33 -3.48
N TYR A 64 -0.29 -6.19 -3.07
CA TYR A 64 0.46 -4.94 -2.93
C TYR A 64 1.62 -5.09 -1.95
N GLU A 65 1.43 -5.73 -0.80
CA GLU A 65 2.50 -5.92 0.19
C GLU A 65 3.69 -6.72 -0.35
N VAL A 66 3.45 -7.69 -1.23
CA VAL A 66 4.55 -8.45 -1.85
C VAL A 66 5.22 -7.63 -2.96
N VAL A 67 4.44 -6.97 -3.82
CA VAL A 67 4.98 -6.12 -4.91
C VAL A 67 5.75 -4.92 -4.34
N ASP A 68 5.26 -4.29 -3.28
CA ASP A 68 5.92 -3.15 -2.65
C ASP A 68 7.30 -3.52 -2.05
N ASN A 69 7.51 -4.79 -1.67
CA ASN A 69 8.86 -5.25 -1.30
C ASN A 69 9.82 -5.25 -2.49
N SER A 70 9.35 -5.66 -3.67
CA SER A 70 10.14 -5.62 -4.91
C SER A 70 10.38 -4.17 -5.36
N ILE A 71 9.39 -3.29 -5.20
CA ILE A 71 9.53 -1.84 -5.44
C ILE A 71 10.55 -1.21 -4.48
N ASP A 72 10.58 -1.62 -3.21
CA ASP A 72 11.59 -1.13 -2.25
C ASP A 72 13.01 -1.56 -2.67
N GLU A 73 13.20 -2.77 -3.20
CA GLU A 73 14.47 -3.20 -3.82
C GLU A 73 14.83 -2.33 -5.04
N ALA A 74 13.83 -1.93 -5.82
CA ALA A 74 14.04 -1.06 -6.98
C ALA A 74 14.39 0.37 -6.56
N MET A 75 13.72 0.94 -5.56
CA MET A 75 14.08 2.25 -4.99
C MET A 75 15.48 2.25 -4.37
N ALA A 76 15.93 1.11 -3.87
CA ALA A 76 17.29 0.91 -3.40
C ALA A 76 18.31 0.71 -4.55
N GLY A 77 17.86 0.63 -5.81
CA GLY A 77 18.70 0.48 -7.00
C GLY A 77 19.13 -0.95 -7.33
N PHE A 78 18.47 -1.96 -6.76
CA PHE A 78 18.85 -3.37 -6.91
C PHE A 78 17.87 -4.21 -7.73
N CYS A 79 16.69 -3.67 -8.06
CA CYS A 79 15.69 -4.37 -8.85
C CYS A 79 15.28 -3.52 -10.07
N SER A 80 15.13 -4.15 -11.23
CA SER A 80 14.68 -3.53 -12.48
C SER A 80 13.47 -4.23 -13.09
N ASP A 81 13.24 -5.50 -12.72
CA ASP A 81 12.20 -6.33 -13.32
C ASP A 81 11.38 -7.02 -12.24
N ILE A 82 10.07 -6.81 -12.31
CA ILE A 82 9.08 -7.42 -11.43
C ILE A 82 8.07 -8.14 -12.30
N LYS A 83 7.73 -9.38 -11.96
CA LYS A 83 6.70 -10.16 -12.65
C LYS A 83 5.66 -10.63 -11.67
N VAL A 84 4.40 -10.46 -12.05
CA VAL A 84 3.24 -10.89 -11.25
C VAL A 84 2.42 -11.88 -12.07
N PHE A 85 2.16 -13.05 -11.51
CA PHE A 85 1.38 -14.09 -12.15
C PHE A 85 0.16 -14.43 -11.31
N PHE A 86 -0.96 -14.62 -11.99
CA PHE A 86 -2.18 -15.19 -11.39
C PHE A 86 -2.46 -16.53 -12.07
N ASP A 87 -2.48 -17.58 -11.29
CA ASP A 87 -2.66 -18.97 -11.74
C ASP A 87 -3.79 -19.66 -10.95
N ILE A 88 -4.21 -20.81 -11.43
CA ILE A 88 -5.02 -21.78 -10.67
C ILE A 88 -4.15 -23.02 -10.46
N ASP A 89 -4.02 -23.45 -9.20
CA ASP A 89 -3.29 -24.67 -8.86
C ASP A 89 -4.10 -25.95 -9.15
N ASP A 90 -3.49 -27.11 -8.97
CA ASP A 90 -4.12 -28.42 -9.20
C ASP A 90 -5.33 -28.68 -8.28
N LEU A 91 -5.49 -27.92 -7.19
CA LEU A 91 -6.62 -27.98 -6.27
C LEU A 91 -7.73 -26.96 -6.65
N GLY A 92 -7.58 -26.21 -7.74
CA GLY A 92 -8.51 -25.19 -8.18
C GLY A 92 -8.46 -23.90 -7.34
N ARG A 93 -7.36 -23.62 -6.64
CA ARG A 93 -7.19 -22.42 -5.83
C ARG A 93 -6.42 -21.36 -6.61
N GLU A 94 -6.78 -20.09 -6.42
CA GLU A 94 -6.02 -18.99 -6.98
C GLU A 94 -4.65 -18.86 -6.29
N VAL A 95 -3.61 -18.74 -7.09
CA VAL A 95 -2.24 -18.50 -6.67
C VAL A 95 -1.77 -17.18 -7.27
N CYS A 96 -1.26 -16.29 -6.41
CA CYS A 96 -0.51 -15.13 -6.82
C CYS A 96 0.98 -15.40 -6.64
N THR A 97 1.76 -15.17 -7.69
CA THR A 97 3.22 -15.27 -7.68
C THR A 97 3.83 -13.93 -8.05
N VAL A 98 4.74 -13.44 -7.23
CA VAL A 98 5.55 -12.24 -7.50
C VAL A 98 7.01 -12.65 -7.58
N GLU A 99 7.65 -12.33 -8.69
CA GLU A 99 9.07 -12.56 -8.94
C GLU A 99 9.78 -11.22 -9.14
N ASP A 100 10.92 -11.01 -8.48
CA ASP A 100 11.81 -9.87 -8.69
C ASP A 100 13.25 -10.33 -8.98
N ASN A 101 14.04 -9.43 -9.55
CA ASN A 101 15.46 -9.60 -9.77
C ASN A 101 16.33 -8.80 -8.78
N GLY A 102 15.81 -8.50 -7.59
CA GLY A 102 16.52 -7.80 -6.53
C GLY A 102 17.65 -8.61 -5.89
N ARG A 103 18.14 -8.17 -4.73
CA ARG A 103 19.24 -8.85 -4.01
C ARG A 103 18.88 -10.23 -3.45
N GLY A 104 17.59 -10.52 -3.33
CA GLY A 104 17.05 -11.68 -2.61
C GLY A 104 17.08 -11.48 -1.08
N ILE A 105 16.08 -11.99 -0.38
CA ILE A 105 15.99 -11.91 1.09
C ILE A 105 17.20 -12.63 1.72
N PRO A 106 17.86 -12.07 2.77
CA PRO A 106 18.92 -12.77 3.48
C PRO A 106 18.47 -14.11 4.05
N VAL A 107 19.28 -15.15 3.91
CA VAL A 107 18.96 -16.53 4.36
C VAL A 107 19.87 -17.04 5.47
N ALA A 108 20.93 -16.29 5.82
CA ALA A 108 21.82 -16.64 6.92
C ALA A 108 21.06 -16.68 8.25
N MET A 109 21.62 -17.40 9.22
CA MET A 109 21.08 -17.44 10.59
C MET A 109 21.06 -16.03 11.18
N HIS A 110 19.91 -15.64 11.72
CA HIS A 110 19.75 -14.35 12.39
C HIS A 110 20.50 -14.38 13.74
N PRO A 111 21.28 -13.34 14.06
CA PRO A 111 22.18 -13.38 15.24
C PRO A 111 21.47 -13.64 16.58
N SER A 112 20.24 -13.17 16.76
CA SER A 112 19.49 -13.25 18.04
C SER A 112 18.35 -14.26 18.04
N GLU A 113 17.86 -14.71 16.86
CA GLU A 113 16.59 -15.45 16.80
C GLU A 113 16.74 -16.96 16.64
N ASN A 114 17.97 -17.47 16.45
CA ASN A 114 18.25 -18.87 16.17
C ASN A 114 17.41 -19.47 15.02
N LYS A 115 17.08 -18.62 14.04
CA LYS A 115 16.32 -18.91 12.84
C LYS A 115 16.99 -18.26 11.64
N SER A 116 16.69 -18.72 10.42
CA SER A 116 17.16 -18.00 9.23
C SER A 116 16.53 -16.61 9.15
N SER A 117 17.25 -15.64 8.60
CA SER A 117 16.72 -14.29 8.40
C SER A 117 15.46 -14.31 7.52
N LEU A 118 15.37 -15.24 6.55
CA LEU A 118 14.17 -15.45 5.74
C LEU A 118 12.97 -15.83 6.62
N GLU A 119 13.14 -16.82 7.50
CA GLU A 119 12.07 -17.24 8.42
C GLU A 119 11.68 -16.10 9.37
N VAL A 120 12.65 -15.36 9.90
CA VAL A 120 12.37 -14.20 10.78
C VAL A 120 11.49 -13.16 10.07
N VAL A 121 11.86 -12.74 8.85
CA VAL A 121 11.10 -11.76 8.07
C VAL A 121 9.67 -12.22 7.76
N LEU A 122 9.49 -13.53 7.54
CA LEU A 122 8.19 -14.10 7.16
C LEU A 122 7.31 -14.50 8.35
N THR A 123 7.88 -14.65 9.55
CA THR A 123 7.13 -15.16 10.72
C THR A 123 7.08 -14.20 11.90
N GLN A 124 7.83 -13.11 11.87
CA GLN A 124 7.83 -12.12 12.94
C GLN A 124 7.33 -10.76 12.45
N LEU A 125 6.47 -10.14 13.25
CA LEU A 125 6.06 -8.76 13.02
C LEU A 125 7.20 -7.82 13.43
N HIS A 126 7.30 -6.70 12.73
CA HIS A 126 8.34 -5.67 12.98
C HIS A 126 9.77 -6.19 12.78
N ALA A 127 9.94 -7.17 11.88
CA ALA A 127 11.22 -7.67 11.45
C ALA A 127 11.48 -7.30 9.98
N GLY A 128 12.72 -6.88 9.68
CA GLY A 128 13.12 -6.58 8.29
C GLY A 128 14.25 -5.58 8.20
N GLY A 129 14.93 -5.57 7.05
CA GLY A 129 16.08 -4.70 6.77
C GLY A 129 15.72 -3.22 6.60
N LYS A 130 14.43 -2.88 6.48
CA LYS A 130 13.94 -1.50 6.28
C LYS A 130 14.09 -0.60 7.53
N PHE A 131 14.34 -1.18 8.70
CA PHE A 131 14.70 -0.45 9.91
C PHE A 131 16.15 0.05 9.92
N ASP A 132 17.01 -0.53 9.07
CA ASP A 132 18.39 -0.07 8.90
C ASP A 132 18.46 0.92 7.71
N LYS A 133 18.72 2.20 8.04
CA LYS A 133 18.88 3.28 7.05
C LYS A 133 20.07 3.07 6.08
N ASN A 134 21.02 2.21 6.42
CA ASN A 134 22.13 1.87 5.53
C ASN A 134 21.69 0.84 4.47
N ALA A 135 20.72 -0.03 4.79
CA ALA A 135 20.20 -1.02 3.87
C ALA A 135 19.14 -0.43 2.91
N TYR A 136 18.30 0.49 3.41
CA TYR A 136 17.27 1.19 2.64
C TYR A 136 17.22 2.66 3.03
N LYS A 137 17.66 3.54 2.12
CA LYS A 137 17.58 5.00 2.32
C LYS A 137 16.13 5.50 2.23
N VAL A 138 15.37 4.89 1.34
CA VAL A 138 13.95 5.18 1.09
C VAL A 138 13.22 3.84 0.98
N SER A 139 12.05 3.73 1.58
CA SER A 139 11.14 2.59 1.40
C SER A 139 9.69 3.04 1.57
N GLY A 140 8.77 2.43 0.83
CA GLY A 140 7.34 2.60 1.02
C GLY A 140 6.86 1.87 2.29
N GLY A 141 7.35 0.66 2.53
CA GLY A 141 7.03 -0.11 3.71
C GLY A 141 7.77 0.37 4.95
N LEU A 142 7.04 0.91 5.93
CA LEU A 142 7.61 1.52 7.15
C LEU A 142 7.51 0.63 8.39
N HIS A 143 6.62 -0.37 8.40
CA HIS A 143 6.23 -1.09 9.62
C HIS A 143 6.92 -2.45 9.79
N GLY A 144 7.52 -3.01 8.72
CA GLY A 144 8.15 -4.33 8.75
C GLY A 144 7.17 -5.47 9.04
N VAL A 145 5.93 -5.35 8.56
CA VAL A 145 4.85 -6.32 8.80
C VAL A 145 4.24 -6.90 7.53
N GLY A 146 4.45 -6.29 6.37
CA GLY A 146 3.73 -6.61 5.14
C GLY A 146 3.78 -8.08 4.76
N VAL A 147 4.94 -8.61 4.40
CA VAL A 147 5.07 -10.00 3.96
C VAL A 147 4.74 -11.02 5.05
N SER A 148 4.98 -10.71 6.32
CA SER A 148 4.58 -11.57 7.43
C SER A 148 3.06 -11.60 7.63
N CYS A 149 2.36 -10.49 7.34
CA CYS A 149 0.90 -10.46 7.28
C CYS A 149 0.36 -11.28 6.11
N VAL A 150 0.97 -11.19 4.91
CA VAL A 150 0.59 -12.03 3.77
C VAL A 150 0.75 -13.50 4.13
N ASN A 151 1.88 -13.89 4.73
CA ASN A 151 2.12 -15.26 5.19
C ASN A 151 1.07 -15.73 6.21
N ALA A 152 0.75 -14.89 7.20
CA ALA A 152 -0.27 -15.19 8.21
C ALA A 152 -1.67 -15.41 7.61
N LEU A 153 -2.00 -14.69 6.54
CA LEU A 153 -3.31 -14.70 5.89
C LEU A 153 -3.37 -15.59 4.64
N SER A 154 -2.31 -16.35 4.39
CA SER A 154 -2.23 -17.35 3.32
C SER A 154 -2.48 -18.76 3.86
N ASP A 155 -3.30 -19.54 3.16
CA ASP A 155 -3.43 -20.97 3.43
C ASP A 155 -2.14 -21.70 3.09
N TRP A 156 -1.48 -21.26 2.01
CA TRP A 156 -0.18 -21.74 1.56
C TRP A 156 0.66 -20.59 1.04
N MET A 157 1.95 -20.62 1.37
CA MET A 157 2.96 -19.72 0.81
C MET A 157 4.26 -20.47 0.54
N GLU A 158 4.86 -20.20 -0.61
CA GLU A 158 6.18 -20.69 -1.01
C GLU A 158 7.10 -19.52 -1.29
N VAL A 159 8.32 -19.56 -0.79
CA VAL A 159 9.34 -18.55 -1.07
C VAL A 159 10.60 -19.20 -1.61
N LYS A 160 11.03 -18.73 -2.78
CA LYS A 160 12.33 -19.10 -3.37
C LYS A 160 13.21 -17.87 -3.39
N VAL A 161 14.42 -18.01 -2.88
CA VAL A 161 15.39 -16.93 -2.82
C VAL A 161 16.62 -17.31 -3.62
N TYR A 162 16.92 -16.50 -4.63
CA TYR A 162 18.08 -16.63 -5.48
C TYR A 162 19.19 -15.72 -4.94
N ARG A 163 20.21 -16.32 -4.39
CA ARG A 163 21.42 -15.63 -3.90
C ARG A 163 22.64 -16.44 -4.34
N ALA A 164 23.22 -16.04 -5.47
CA ALA A 164 24.35 -16.76 -6.06
C ALA A 164 25.39 -17.13 -4.97
N PRO A 165 25.88 -18.38 -4.93
CA PRO A 165 25.71 -19.41 -5.96
C PRO A 165 24.52 -20.36 -5.70
N ASP A 166 23.65 -20.10 -4.76
CA ASP A 166 22.64 -21.05 -4.28
C ASP A 166 21.21 -20.52 -4.43
N VAL A 167 20.26 -21.44 -4.60
CA VAL A 167 18.82 -21.20 -4.50
C VAL A 167 18.33 -21.79 -3.19
N TYR A 168 17.59 -20.98 -2.43
CA TYR A 168 17.00 -21.36 -1.15
C TYR A 168 15.48 -21.40 -1.26
N HIS A 169 14.86 -22.23 -0.44
CA HIS A 169 13.43 -22.51 -0.50
C HIS A 169 12.87 -22.73 0.90
N GLN A 170 11.65 -22.23 1.13
CA GLN A 170 10.87 -22.51 2.33
C GLN A 170 9.38 -22.44 2.02
N VAL A 171 8.59 -23.33 2.64
CA VAL A 171 7.14 -23.41 2.50
C VAL A 171 6.48 -23.13 3.85
N TYR A 172 5.33 -22.45 3.80
CA TYR A 172 4.54 -22.09 4.97
C TYR A 172 3.09 -22.50 4.77
N HIS A 173 2.43 -22.88 5.86
CA HIS A 173 0.97 -22.99 5.94
C HIS A 173 0.45 -22.12 7.07
N LYS A 174 -0.42 -21.17 6.73
CA LYS A 174 -1.04 -20.24 7.70
C LYS A 174 -0.01 -19.53 8.60
N GLY A 175 1.10 -19.13 7.99
CA GLY A 175 2.20 -18.46 8.69
C GLY A 175 3.19 -19.39 9.40
N ILE A 176 2.97 -20.70 9.38
CA ILE A 176 3.82 -21.69 10.07
C ILE A 176 4.76 -22.34 9.06
N PRO A 177 6.10 -22.26 9.25
CA PRO A 177 7.05 -22.93 8.37
C PRO A 177 6.90 -24.44 8.47
N GLN A 178 6.95 -25.13 7.32
CA GLN A 178 6.79 -26.60 7.24
C GLN A 178 8.12 -27.32 7.42
N ALA A 179 9.21 -26.67 7.10
CA ALA A 179 10.57 -27.15 7.26
C ALA A 179 11.53 -25.96 7.43
N PRO A 180 12.75 -26.15 7.92
CA PRO A 180 13.80 -25.14 7.85
C PRO A 180 14.10 -24.73 6.40
N VAL A 181 14.73 -23.56 6.20
CA VAL A 181 15.22 -23.13 4.90
C VAL A 181 16.19 -24.16 4.34
N GLU A 182 15.94 -24.59 3.12
CA GLU A 182 16.78 -25.59 2.44
C GLU A 182 17.39 -25.05 1.14
N LYS A 183 18.52 -25.62 0.74
CA LYS A 183 19.11 -25.38 -0.57
C LYS A 183 18.54 -26.35 -1.58
N ILE A 184 17.95 -25.82 -2.66
CA ILE A 184 17.31 -26.64 -3.69
C ILE A 184 18.08 -26.64 -5.04
N GLY A 185 19.11 -25.81 -5.17
CA GLY A 185 19.85 -25.74 -6.43
C GLY A 185 20.97 -24.72 -6.44
N LYS A 186 21.56 -24.55 -7.64
CA LYS A 186 22.58 -23.55 -7.94
C LYS A 186 22.01 -22.48 -8.87
N THR A 187 22.54 -21.27 -8.76
CA THR A 187 22.14 -20.13 -9.59
C THR A 187 23.28 -19.14 -9.74
N ASP A 188 23.27 -18.40 -10.83
CA ASP A 188 24.11 -17.22 -11.07
C ASP A 188 23.35 -15.90 -10.92
N ARG A 189 22.02 -15.95 -10.74
CA ARG A 189 21.16 -14.79 -10.56
C ARG A 189 20.83 -14.49 -9.09
N THR A 190 20.30 -13.29 -8.85
CA THR A 190 19.69 -12.89 -7.58
C THR A 190 18.21 -12.60 -7.78
N GLY A 191 17.44 -12.56 -6.70
CA GLY A 191 16.02 -12.23 -6.70
C GLY A 191 15.22 -13.01 -5.68
N THR A 192 13.93 -12.71 -5.61
CA THR A 192 12.98 -13.41 -4.76
C THR A 192 11.75 -13.80 -5.56
N ILE A 193 11.21 -14.99 -5.31
CA ILE A 193 9.90 -15.41 -5.78
C ILE A 193 9.06 -15.71 -4.55
N VAL A 194 7.90 -15.08 -4.44
CA VAL A 194 6.89 -15.34 -3.43
C VAL A 194 5.62 -15.79 -4.12
N SER A 195 5.16 -17.00 -3.82
CA SER A 195 3.88 -17.53 -4.31
C SER A 195 2.97 -17.77 -3.12
N PHE A 196 1.71 -17.37 -3.20
CA PHE A 196 0.78 -17.56 -2.10
C PHE A 196 -0.66 -17.78 -2.58
N THR A 197 -1.42 -18.50 -1.74
CA THR A 197 -2.87 -18.70 -1.86
C THR A 197 -3.54 -18.12 -0.62
N PRO A 198 -4.51 -17.21 -0.75
CA PRO A 198 -5.21 -16.62 0.40
C PRO A 198 -5.94 -17.67 1.25
N ASP A 199 -6.00 -17.45 2.57
CA ASP A 199 -6.79 -18.29 3.49
C ASP A 199 -8.25 -17.81 3.54
N PHE A 200 -9.11 -18.42 2.74
CA PHE A 200 -10.54 -18.12 2.72
C PHE A 200 -11.34 -18.64 3.93
N SER A 201 -10.67 -19.15 4.95
CA SER A 201 -11.29 -19.31 6.27
C SER A 201 -11.31 -18.03 7.08
N ILE A 202 -10.50 -17.03 6.68
CA ILE A 202 -10.38 -15.70 7.29
C ILE A 202 -10.80 -14.61 6.31
N MET A 203 -10.32 -14.69 5.06
CA MET A 203 -10.68 -13.76 3.99
C MET A 203 -12.04 -14.14 3.39
N GLU A 204 -12.81 -13.14 2.99
CA GLU A 204 -14.00 -13.37 2.19
C GLU A 204 -13.61 -13.99 0.84
N ARG A 205 -14.46 -14.90 0.32
CA ARG A 205 -14.20 -15.51 -0.98
C ARG A 205 -14.41 -14.48 -2.08
N ASN A 206 -13.31 -14.03 -2.64
CA ASN A 206 -13.21 -13.13 -3.77
C ASN A 206 -12.12 -13.63 -4.72
N VAL A 207 -12.05 -13.05 -5.89
CA VAL A 207 -11.04 -13.32 -6.91
C VAL A 207 -10.14 -12.09 -7.10
N PHE A 208 -8.87 -12.29 -7.42
CA PHE A 208 -7.99 -11.18 -7.78
C PHE A 208 -8.52 -10.47 -9.03
N SER A 209 -8.82 -9.17 -8.93
CA SER A 209 -9.22 -8.36 -10.08
C SER A 209 -7.99 -7.93 -10.87
N TYR A 210 -7.86 -8.46 -12.08
CA TYR A 210 -6.77 -8.12 -12.99
C TYR A 210 -6.74 -6.61 -13.27
N GLU A 211 -7.89 -6.02 -13.55
CA GLU A 211 -8.04 -4.61 -13.93
C GLU A 211 -7.63 -3.65 -12.79
N VAL A 212 -8.00 -4.00 -11.55
CA VAL A 212 -7.64 -3.19 -10.37
C VAL A 212 -6.14 -3.26 -10.13
N LEU A 213 -5.57 -4.46 -10.13
CA LEU A 213 -4.15 -4.69 -9.86
C LEU A 213 -3.27 -4.07 -10.94
N THR A 214 -3.61 -4.25 -12.22
CA THR A 214 -2.85 -3.67 -13.34
C THR A 214 -2.90 -2.15 -13.35
N THR A 215 -4.00 -1.54 -12.91
CA THR A 215 -4.08 -0.08 -12.74
C THR A 215 -3.04 0.41 -11.73
N ARG A 216 -2.92 -0.25 -10.59
CA ARG A 216 -1.91 0.07 -9.57
C ARG A 216 -0.48 -0.19 -10.06
N PHE A 217 -0.23 -1.28 -10.75
CA PHE A 217 1.11 -1.61 -11.26
C PHE A 217 1.57 -0.64 -12.35
N ARG A 218 0.65 -0.18 -13.21
CA ARG A 218 0.92 0.90 -14.16
C ARG A 218 1.31 2.19 -13.43
N GLU A 219 0.59 2.57 -12.39
CA GLU A 219 0.93 3.72 -11.55
C GLU A 219 2.33 3.58 -10.96
N LEU A 220 2.66 2.42 -10.36
CA LEU A 220 3.98 2.14 -9.81
C LEU A 220 5.10 2.24 -10.84
N SER A 221 4.86 1.83 -12.10
CA SER A 221 5.85 1.97 -13.16
C SER A 221 6.17 3.43 -13.52
N PHE A 222 5.19 4.33 -13.42
CA PHE A 222 5.42 5.76 -13.59
C PHE A 222 6.13 6.40 -12.40
N LEU A 223 5.85 5.94 -11.18
CA LEU A 223 6.49 6.46 -9.98
C LEU A 223 7.96 6.03 -9.85
N ASN A 224 8.33 4.94 -10.52
CA ASN A 224 9.68 4.37 -10.44
C ASN A 224 10.28 4.24 -11.85
N LYS A 225 10.97 5.30 -12.30
CA LYS A 225 11.58 5.36 -13.64
C LYS A 225 12.50 4.16 -13.89
N GLY A 226 12.38 3.55 -15.04
CA GLY A 226 13.25 2.45 -15.48
C GLY A 226 12.85 1.05 -14.98
N ILE A 227 11.84 0.94 -14.09
CA ILE A 227 11.33 -0.37 -13.67
C ILE A 227 10.40 -0.95 -14.73
N SER A 228 10.50 -2.26 -14.94
CA SER A 228 9.57 -3.05 -15.73
C SER A 228 8.69 -3.90 -14.82
N ILE A 229 7.36 -3.77 -14.94
CA ILE A 229 6.39 -4.61 -14.23
C ILE A 229 5.58 -5.37 -15.27
N GLU A 230 5.73 -6.69 -15.30
CA GLU A 230 4.98 -7.59 -16.17
C GLU A 230 3.90 -8.30 -15.36
N VAL A 231 2.67 -8.34 -15.87
CA VAL A 231 1.53 -8.98 -15.21
C VAL A 231 0.91 -9.98 -16.16
N CYS A 232 0.82 -11.22 -15.75
CA CYS A 232 0.26 -12.29 -16.55
C CYS A 232 -0.84 -13.02 -15.77
N ASP A 233 -2.07 -12.98 -16.27
CA ASP A 233 -3.21 -13.74 -15.76
C ASP A 233 -3.38 -15.01 -16.61
N ARG A 234 -3.09 -16.16 -16.00
CA ARG A 234 -3.15 -17.49 -16.63
C ARG A 234 -4.25 -18.36 -16.04
N ARG A 235 -5.15 -17.76 -15.25
CA ARG A 235 -6.25 -18.48 -14.62
C ARG A 235 -7.23 -19.06 -15.65
N ASP A 236 -7.46 -18.33 -16.73
CA ASP A 236 -8.18 -18.83 -17.93
C ASP A 236 -7.15 -19.16 -19.02
N LYS A 237 -6.95 -20.47 -19.25
CA LYS A 237 -5.98 -20.97 -20.24
C LYS A 237 -6.34 -20.60 -21.68
N ASP A 238 -7.63 -20.37 -21.96
CA ASP A 238 -8.12 -20.00 -23.28
C ASP A 238 -8.07 -18.47 -23.51
N ASN A 239 -7.87 -17.68 -22.45
CA ASN A 239 -7.85 -16.23 -22.51
C ASN A 239 -6.78 -15.65 -21.57
N ILE A 240 -5.51 -15.95 -21.86
CA ILE A 240 -4.37 -15.43 -21.11
C ILE A 240 -4.25 -13.92 -21.37
N LYS A 241 -4.22 -13.14 -20.27
CA LYS A 241 -3.95 -11.69 -20.32
C LYS A 241 -2.49 -11.45 -19.93
N ASN A 242 -1.81 -10.60 -20.68
CA ASN A 242 -0.43 -10.21 -20.38
C ASN A 242 -0.23 -8.73 -20.68
N ASP A 243 0.14 -7.96 -19.68
CA ASP A 243 0.47 -6.55 -19.78
C ASP A 243 1.87 -6.30 -19.24
N LYS A 244 2.59 -5.36 -19.87
CA LYS A 244 3.90 -4.92 -19.43
C LYS A 244 3.91 -3.41 -19.28
N TYR A 245 4.26 -2.92 -18.09
CA TYR A 245 4.35 -1.51 -17.76
C TYR A 245 5.80 -1.11 -17.54
N HIS A 246 6.21 -0.06 -18.22
CA HIS A 246 7.56 0.50 -18.13
C HIS A 246 7.50 1.99 -18.45
N SER A 247 8.23 2.81 -17.71
CA SER A 247 8.27 4.25 -17.92
C SER A 247 9.69 4.79 -17.72
N GLU A 248 10.23 5.42 -18.77
CA GLU A 248 11.46 6.21 -18.67
C GLU A 248 11.18 7.68 -18.30
N GLY A 249 9.98 8.18 -18.64
CA GLY A 249 9.58 9.56 -18.40
C GLY A 249 9.03 9.83 -17.00
N GLY A 250 8.81 8.78 -16.20
CA GLY A 250 8.36 8.94 -14.82
C GLY A 250 7.02 9.63 -14.67
N ILE A 251 6.89 10.51 -13.67
CA ILE A 251 5.63 11.22 -13.39
C ILE A 251 5.24 12.22 -14.48
N ALA A 252 6.17 12.74 -15.27
CA ALA A 252 5.84 13.56 -16.43
C ALA A 252 5.08 12.73 -17.48
N GLN A 253 5.51 11.49 -17.72
CA GLN A 253 4.79 10.56 -18.59
C GLN A 253 3.45 10.15 -18.00
N PHE A 254 3.35 10.02 -16.67
CA PHE A 254 2.08 9.75 -16.01
C PHE A 254 1.06 10.88 -16.21
N VAL A 255 1.49 12.14 -16.10
CA VAL A 255 0.62 13.30 -16.38
C VAL A 255 0.15 13.30 -17.83
N SER A 256 1.04 12.99 -18.79
CA SER A 256 0.67 12.84 -20.20
C SER A 256 -0.37 11.75 -20.40
N TYR A 257 -0.18 10.59 -19.76
CA TYR A 257 -1.14 9.48 -19.77
C TYR A 257 -2.52 9.89 -19.21
N LEU A 258 -2.55 10.61 -18.07
CA LEU A 258 -3.81 11.10 -17.49
C LEU A 258 -4.54 12.12 -18.36
N ASN A 259 -3.85 12.75 -19.30
CA ASN A 259 -4.38 13.72 -20.24
C ASN A 259 -4.52 13.20 -21.67
N GLU A 260 -4.29 11.90 -21.91
CA GLU A 260 -4.29 11.28 -23.25
C GLU A 260 -5.56 11.61 -24.08
N TYR A 261 -6.71 11.63 -23.41
CA TYR A 261 -8.01 11.93 -24.03
C TYR A 261 -8.52 13.35 -23.75
N LYS A 262 -7.62 14.29 -23.36
CA LYS A 262 -7.97 15.67 -23.06
C LYS A 262 -7.23 16.62 -24.00
N LYS A 263 -7.83 17.75 -24.29
CA LYS A 263 -7.15 18.80 -25.05
C LYS A 263 -6.19 19.56 -24.14
N VAL A 264 -4.90 19.26 -24.28
CA VAL A 264 -3.84 19.95 -23.52
C VAL A 264 -3.55 21.33 -24.06
N ILE A 265 -3.21 22.27 -23.17
CA ILE A 265 -2.86 23.66 -23.50
C ILE A 265 -1.39 23.77 -23.92
N HIS A 266 -0.55 22.91 -23.37
CA HIS A 266 0.86 22.78 -23.77
C HIS A 266 1.23 21.32 -23.94
N GLU A 267 2.01 21.02 -24.97
CA GLU A 267 2.31 19.64 -25.40
C GLU A 267 3.12 18.87 -24.37
N LYS A 268 4.16 19.51 -23.82
CA LYS A 268 5.05 18.85 -22.84
C LYS A 268 4.61 19.17 -21.42
N PRO A 269 4.48 18.18 -20.52
CA PRO A 269 4.32 18.44 -19.10
C PRO A 269 5.48 19.29 -18.55
N ILE A 270 5.16 20.16 -17.60
CA ILE A 270 6.17 20.84 -16.79
C ILE A 270 6.61 19.83 -15.72
N ASP A 271 7.89 19.54 -15.70
CA ASP A 271 8.51 18.60 -14.76
C ASP A 271 9.60 19.31 -13.97
N VAL A 272 9.54 19.21 -12.65
CA VAL A 272 10.44 19.90 -11.73
C VAL A 272 10.87 18.91 -10.65
N GLU A 273 12.17 18.76 -10.49
CA GLU A 273 12.78 17.94 -9.45
C GLU A 273 13.67 18.80 -8.56
N GLY A 274 13.65 18.56 -7.27
CA GLY A 274 14.52 19.26 -6.31
C GLY A 274 14.75 18.43 -5.05
N GLU A 275 15.86 18.76 -4.37
CA GLU A 275 16.18 18.12 -3.10
C GLU A 275 16.58 19.20 -2.07
N LYS A 276 16.03 19.06 -0.87
CA LYS A 276 16.40 19.92 0.26
C LYS A 276 16.33 19.09 1.56
N GLU A 277 17.37 19.19 2.38
CA GLU A 277 17.45 18.53 3.69
C GLU A 277 17.17 16.99 3.61
N ASN A 278 17.70 16.34 2.56
CA ASN A 278 17.46 14.92 2.22
C ASN A 278 16.00 14.58 1.88
N ILE A 279 15.18 15.57 1.56
CA ILE A 279 13.82 15.38 1.03
C ILE A 279 13.89 15.65 -0.46
N LYS A 280 13.67 14.61 -1.26
CA LYS A 280 13.53 14.71 -2.71
C LYS A 280 12.07 15.02 -3.05
N VAL A 281 11.86 16.02 -3.89
CA VAL A 281 10.54 16.42 -4.37
C VAL A 281 10.54 16.37 -5.88
N GLU A 282 9.56 15.72 -6.47
CA GLU A 282 9.31 15.68 -7.91
C GLU A 282 7.88 16.13 -8.17
N VAL A 283 7.69 17.04 -9.11
CA VAL A 283 6.39 17.60 -9.46
C VAL A 283 6.25 17.62 -10.98
N ALA A 284 5.18 17.01 -11.48
CA ALA A 284 4.81 17.13 -12.89
C ALA A 284 3.40 17.72 -13.01
N LEU A 285 3.23 18.66 -13.93
CA LEU A 285 1.94 19.30 -14.19
C LEU A 285 1.72 19.58 -15.68
N GLN A 286 0.46 19.50 -16.09
CA GLN A 286 0.04 19.83 -17.44
C GLN A 286 -1.37 20.44 -17.43
N TYR A 287 -1.51 21.58 -18.08
CA TYR A 287 -2.81 22.25 -18.22
C TYR A 287 -3.60 21.66 -19.38
N ASN A 288 -4.91 21.55 -19.20
CA ASN A 288 -5.87 21.12 -20.21
C ASN A 288 -7.08 22.07 -20.25
N ASP A 289 -8.01 21.86 -21.16
CA ASP A 289 -9.20 22.72 -21.39
C ASP A 289 -10.36 22.46 -20.42
N LYS A 290 -10.19 21.59 -19.42
CA LYS A 290 -11.24 21.29 -18.43
C LYS A 290 -11.19 22.26 -17.25
N TYR A 291 -12.34 22.45 -16.60
CA TYR A 291 -12.47 23.33 -15.42
C TYR A 291 -12.09 22.64 -14.10
N ASP A 292 -12.10 21.31 -14.08
CA ASP A 292 -11.72 20.51 -12.94
C ASP A 292 -10.21 20.27 -12.89
N SER A 293 -9.64 20.33 -11.70
CA SER A 293 -8.24 19.95 -11.46
C SER A 293 -8.17 18.56 -10.83
N LYS A 294 -7.27 17.73 -11.34
CA LYS A 294 -6.92 16.46 -10.72
C LYS A 294 -5.51 16.59 -10.13
N ILE A 295 -5.41 16.45 -8.82
CA ILE A 295 -4.13 16.45 -8.10
C ILE A 295 -3.98 15.08 -7.44
N ILE A 296 -2.86 14.41 -7.69
CA ILE A 296 -2.54 13.12 -7.09
C ILE A 296 -1.20 13.30 -6.38
N THR A 297 -1.12 12.87 -5.13
CA THR A 297 0.06 13.08 -4.29
C THR A 297 0.55 11.75 -3.72
N PHE A 298 1.87 11.60 -3.66
CA PHE A 298 2.53 10.39 -3.17
C PHE A 298 3.61 10.74 -2.15
N VAL A 299 3.83 9.84 -1.21
CA VAL A 299 4.98 9.85 -0.32
C VAL A 299 5.60 8.45 -0.36
N ASN A 300 6.82 8.33 -0.85
CA ASN A 300 7.50 7.03 -1.03
C ASN A 300 6.62 6.01 -1.77
N ASN A 301 6.05 6.40 -2.91
CA ASN A 301 5.13 5.61 -3.75
C ASN A 301 3.75 5.30 -3.15
N ILE A 302 3.47 5.72 -1.92
CA ILE A 302 2.14 5.56 -1.28
C ILE A 302 1.27 6.76 -1.65
N ASN A 303 0.12 6.49 -2.26
CA ASN A 303 -0.84 7.54 -2.60
C ASN A 303 -1.44 8.15 -1.33
N THR A 304 -1.36 9.47 -1.20
CA THR A 304 -1.91 10.22 -0.07
C THR A 304 -3.23 10.86 -0.46
N HIS A 305 -4.29 10.06 -0.53
CA HIS A 305 -5.62 10.48 -1.01
C HIS A 305 -6.18 11.70 -0.26
N GLU A 306 -5.91 11.81 1.03
CA GLU A 306 -6.37 12.94 1.87
C GLU A 306 -5.44 14.17 1.76
N GLY A 307 -4.38 14.09 0.95
CA GLY A 307 -3.36 15.13 0.86
C GLY A 307 -2.44 15.15 2.07
N GLY A 308 -2.02 16.35 2.50
CA GLY A 308 -1.12 16.54 3.64
C GLY A 308 -0.34 17.85 3.55
N THR A 309 0.66 17.99 4.44
CA THR A 309 1.51 19.20 4.50
C THR A 309 2.30 19.43 3.21
N HIS A 310 2.71 18.37 2.52
CA HIS A 310 3.38 18.43 1.21
C HIS A 310 2.48 19.08 0.16
N LEU A 311 1.21 18.66 0.06
CA LEU A 311 0.24 19.26 -0.87
C LEU A 311 -0.04 20.73 -0.53
N SER A 312 -0.22 21.04 0.76
CA SER A 312 -0.45 22.43 1.21
C SER A 312 0.78 23.30 0.95
N GLY A 313 1.97 22.77 1.16
CA GLY A 313 3.23 23.43 0.84
C GLY A 313 3.38 23.73 -0.64
N PHE A 314 3.10 22.74 -1.51
CA PHE A 314 3.11 22.92 -2.95
C PHE A 314 2.13 23.99 -3.40
N LYS A 315 0.85 23.91 -3.00
CA LYS A 315 -0.17 24.91 -3.37
C LYS A 315 0.24 26.32 -2.97
N SER A 316 0.80 26.48 -1.77
CA SER A 316 1.31 27.78 -1.29
C SER A 316 2.51 28.24 -2.09
N GLY A 317 3.44 27.33 -2.41
CA GLY A 317 4.65 27.61 -3.18
C GLY A 317 4.33 28.08 -4.60
N ILE A 318 3.52 27.30 -5.35
CA ILE A 318 3.16 27.62 -6.73
C ILE A 318 2.37 28.94 -6.80
N SER A 319 1.44 29.17 -5.87
CA SER A 319 0.67 30.42 -5.81
C SER A 319 1.59 31.63 -5.60
N ARG A 320 2.58 31.52 -4.73
CA ARG A 320 3.59 32.55 -4.47
C ARG A 320 4.42 32.86 -5.71
N VAL A 321 4.91 31.82 -6.39
CA VAL A 321 5.73 31.96 -7.60
C VAL A 321 4.93 32.66 -8.71
N ILE A 322 3.71 32.20 -8.98
CA ILE A 322 2.84 32.79 -10.01
C ILE A 322 2.55 34.26 -9.68
N ASN A 323 2.13 34.58 -8.47
CA ASN A 323 1.83 35.96 -8.07
C ASN A 323 3.07 36.87 -8.18
N ASN A 324 4.25 36.37 -7.80
CA ASN A 324 5.49 37.14 -7.94
C ASN A 324 5.83 37.42 -9.42
N GLN A 325 5.61 36.47 -10.33
CA GLN A 325 5.86 36.67 -11.76
C GLN A 325 4.85 37.60 -12.39
N LEU A 326 3.56 37.47 -12.05
CA LEU A 326 2.51 38.40 -12.51
C LEU A 326 2.80 39.84 -12.08
N SER A 327 3.25 40.02 -10.83
CA SER A 327 3.61 41.34 -10.30
C SER A 327 4.84 41.93 -11.01
N LYS A 328 5.87 41.12 -11.28
CA LYS A 328 7.09 41.56 -11.98
C LYS A 328 6.81 41.96 -13.45
N ASN A 329 5.96 41.22 -14.14
CA ASN A 329 5.69 41.39 -15.56
C ASN A 329 4.59 42.44 -15.84
N LYS A 330 4.08 43.16 -14.81
CA LYS A 330 2.98 44.14 -14.94
C LYS A 330 1.73 43.57 -15.67
N CYS A 331 1.52 42.27 -15.64
CA CYS A 331 0.38 41.57 -16.25
C CYS A 331 -0.89 41.66 -15.41
N LEU A 332 -0.99 42.62 -14.50
CA LEU A 332 -2.11 42.77 -13.58
C LEU A 332 -3.05 43.86 -14.03
N ASP A 333 -3.93 43.54 -14.99
CA ASP A 333 -5.30 44.03 -14.94
C ASP A 333 -6.14 42.98 -14.19
N CYS A 334 -6.18 43.09 -12.87
CA CYS A 334 -6.54 42.04 -11.92
C CYS A 334 -8.05 41.80 -11.78
N SER A 335 -8.91 42.29 -12.66
CA SER A 335 -10.36 42.06 -12.55
C SER A 335 -10.84 40.76 -13.22
N SER A 336 -10.07 40.19 -14.15
CA SER A 336 -10.47 39.00 -14.89
C SER A 336 -9.75 37.70 -14.46
N THR A 337 -8.67 37.80 -13.69
CA THR A 337 -7.75 36.66 -13.43
C THR A 337 -8.19 35.74 -12.28
N ARG A 338 -9.28 36.05 -11.58
CA ARG A 338 -9.80 35.12 -10.51
C ARG A 338 -10.43 33.84 -11.06
N LYS A 339 -10.64 33.71 -12.37
CA LYS A 339 -11.33 32.56 -12.97
C LYS A 339 -10.39 31.52 -13.62
N SER A 340 -9.11 31.84 -13.81
CA SER A 340 -8.20 30.97 -14.55
C SER A 340 -7.26 30.10 -13.68
N ALA A 341 -7.37 30.19 -12.36
CA ALA A 341 -6.51 29.42 -11.44
C ALA A 341 -7.01 28.00 -11.14
N SER A 342 -8.04 27.51 -11.83
CA SER A 342 -8.72 26.25 -11.48
C SER A 342 -8.33 25.04 -12.35
N VAL A 343 -7.29 25.13 -13.19
CA VAL A 343 -7.00 24.05 -14.14
C VAL A 343 -5.57 23.55 -13.98
N ILE A 344 -5.29 22.92 -12.86
CA ILE A 344 -4.00 22.27 -12.63
C ILE A 344 -4.25 20.79 -12.43
N SER A 345 -3.82 19.94 -13.39
CA SER A 345 -3.62 18.52 -13.14
C SER A 345 -2.18 18.36 -12.66
N CYS A 346 -2.01 18.09 -11.37
CA CYS A 346 -0.71 18.06 -10.72
C CYS A 346 -0.44 16.67 -10.12
N LEU A 347 0.73 16.13 -10.37
CA LEU A 347 1.26 14.96 -9.69
C LEU A 347 2.45 15.40 -8.87
N GLU A 348 2.42 15.08 -7.59
CA GLU A 348 3.53 15.32 -6.68
C GLU A 348 4.03 13.99 -6.13
N THR A 349 5.32 13.75 -6.22
CA THR A 349 5.98 12.66 -5.52
C THR A 349 6.96 13.26 -4.53
N ILE A 350 6.75 13.01 -3.25
CA ILE A 350 7.68 13.38 -2.20
C ILE A 350 8.33 12.13 -1.67
N ASN A 351 9.57 11.90 -2.08
CA ASN A 351 10.41 10.84 -1.53
C ASN A 351 11.17 11.42 -0.33
N SER A 352 10.60 11.28 0.88
CA SER A 352 11.28 11.74 2.09
C SER A 352 12.26 10.70 2.60
N CYS A 353 13.55 10.99 2.55
CA CYS A 353 14.54 10.31 3.37
C CYS A 353 14.58 10.94 4.76
N GLY A 354 13.98 10.29 5.73
CA GLY A 354 14.25 10.54 7.14
C GLY A 354 13.15 11.27 7.89
N PHE A 355 12.50 10.56 8.80
CA PHE A 355 11.88 11.17 9.96
C PHE A 355 12.98 11.83 10.80
N ALA A 356 13.06 13.16 10.79
CA ALA A 356 13.72 13.89 11.85
C ALA A 356 12.87 13.67 13.11
N THR A 357 13.39 12.92 14.06
CA THR A 357 12.88 12.95 15.43
C THR A 357 12.87 14.41 15.90
N PRO A 358 11.76 14.91 16.46
CA PRO A 358 11.78 16.26 17.03
C PRO A 358 12.87 16.31 18.10
N PRO A 359 13.60 17.44 18.24
CA PRO A 359 14.60 17.59 19.27
C PRO A 359 13.91 17.40 20.62
N SER A 360 14.42 16.45 21.40
CA SER A 360 14.02 16.26 22.79
C SER A 360 14.10 17.61 23.50
N LEU A 361 12.98 18.05 24.06
CA LEU A 361 12.94 19.13 25.03
C LEU A 361 13.95 18.80 26.13
N ARG A 362 15.10 19.47 26.10
CA ARG A 362 15.98 19.47 27.25
C ARG A 362 15.24 20.15 28.38
N SER A 363 14.88 19.38 29.37
CA SER A 363 14.52 19.89 30.68
C SER A 363 15.71 20.67 31.23
N THR A 364 15.63 22.01 31.24
CA THR A 364 16.44 22.83 32.13
C THR A 364 15.79 22.77 33.50
N GLY A 365 16.36 22.00 34.41
CA GLY A 365 16.15 22.08 35.82
C GLY A 365 17.13 23.07 36.42
#